data_0069a060c8121a2c49d5cbc5d265a306
#
_entry.id   0069a060c8121a2c49d5cbc5d265a306
#
_cell.length_a   1.000
_cell.length_b   1.000
_cell.length_c   1.000
_cell.angle_alpha   90.00
_cell.angle_beta   90.00
_cell.angle_gamma   90.00
#
_symmetry.space_group_name_H-M   'P 1'
#
loop_
_entity.id
_entity.type
_entity.pdbx_description
1 polymer ?
#
loop_
_entity_poly.entity_id
_entity_poly.type
_entity_poly.pdbx_seq_one_letter_code
_entity_poly.pdbx_strand_id
1 'polypeptide(L)'
;MRISYTQKGEFTGNIGIGILEEKEWDGWTCEEQESRVVLYTEKLALEVDKRTGSIRYLERNGRLFLAEREEDSRELEEFDSYKTVIDENTKIEEVETADGVKRVIKEASMVFDKKLYHTRLHLKWQESERLYGLGQAEEGLLNLRGSVQYLHQANLKIAIPFLVSSNGYGILLSTGSTAIFQDTQYGSYLYTEADEEMDYYFIAGGSMDEIISGYRLLTGKAAMLPRWAYGFIQSQERYETQEEILDVAREFRDRGFGLDALVLDWCSWEDGMWGQKSFDPSRFPDPGAMTDALHQEDVHFMLSIWPNMSKSTADYEEFLEKKLLLPASEIYDAFDEKARKLYWKQVQEGLFRHGVDAWWCDSSEPFTPEWARKAKPGPEEMYADFVRDAGKYIPAERMNSYGLFHARTIYEGQREASEEKRVVNLTRNSYVGGQRYGVILWSGDIYASWETLQKQIAAGLNFCASGLPY
;
A
#
# COMPACT_ATOMS: atom_id res chain seq x y z
N MET A 1 -8.26 -16.99 11.80
CA MET A 1 -7.96 -16.99 13.24
C MET A 1 -6.90 -15.93 13.51
N ARG A 2 -7.08 -15.08 14.52
CA ARG A 2 -6.09 -14.08 14.98
C ARG A 2 -5.23 -14.69 16.06
N ILE A 3 -3.94 -14.43 16.02
CA ILE A 3 -2.96 -14.80 17.03
C ILE A 3 -2.23 -13.52 17.44
N SER A 4 -2.31 -13.21 18.74
CA SER A 4 -1.61 -12.07 19.32
C SER A 4 -0.65 -12.57 20.40
N TYR A 5 0.54 -11.99 20.46
CA TYR A 5 1.55 -12.30 21.46
C TYR A 5 2.18 -11.01 21.98
N THR A 6 2.22 -10.85 23.29
CA THR A 6 2.79 -9.69 23.96
C THR A 6 3.64 -10.11 25.15
N GLN A 7 4.66 -9.31 25.48
CA GLN A 7 5.40 -9.41 26.74
C GLN A 7 4.82 -8.49 27.84
N LYS A 8 3.83 -7.67 27.48
CA LYS A 8 3.05 -6.85 28.43
C LYS A 8 1.98 -7.71 29.07
N GLY A 9 1.54 -7.34 30.26
CA GLY A 9 0.50 -8.09 30.98
C GLY A 9 -0.88 -8.08 30.32
N GLU A 10 -1.09 -7.18 29.35
CA GLU A 10 -2.37 -6.96 28.65
C GLU A 10 -2.11 -6.74 27.16
N PHE A 11 -3.02 -7.22 26.31
CA PHE A 11 -3.02 -6.94 24.88
C PHE A 11 -3.52 -5.52 24.63
N THR A 12 -3.01 -4.89 23.54
CA THR A 12 -3.44 -3.53 23.17
C THR A 12 -4.89 -3.46 22.77
N GLY A 13 -5.48 -4.55 22.29
CA GLY A 13 -6.81 -4.59 21.73
C GLY A 13 -6.96 -3.82 20.42
N ASN A 14 -5.87 -3.32 19.86
CA ASN A 14 -5.89 -2.58 18.60
C ASN A 14 -6.23 -3.51 17.43
N ILE A 15 -7.05 -2.99 16.51
CA ILE A 15 -7.30 -3.60 15.22
C ILE A 15 -6.23 -3.09 14.26
N GLY A 16 -5.59 -4.01 13.51
CA GLY A 16 -4.53 -3.67 12.56
C GLY A 16 -5.00 -2.75 11.43
N ILE A 17 -4.06 -2.01 10.87
CA ILE A 17 -4.31 -1.12 9.72
C ILE A 17 -4.86 -1.93 8.54
N GLY A 18 -5.97 -1.45 7.98
CA GLY A 18 -6.65 -2.10 6.85
C GLY A 18 -7.58 -3.26 7.23
N ILE A 19 -7.58 -3.68 8.49
CA ILE A 19 -8.49 -4.71 9.00
C ILE A 19 -9.84 -4.07 9.37
N LEU A 20 -10.92 -4.80 9.16
CA LEU A 20 -12.26 -4.43 9.62
C LEU A 20 -12.44 -4.86 11.07
N GLU A 21 -13.44 -4.29 11.73
CA GLU A 21 -13.85 -4.71 13.06
C GLU A 21 -14.15 -6.21 13.08
N GLU A 22 -13.53 -6.92 14.00
CA GLU A 22 -13.73 -8.34 14.19
C GLU A 22 -15.09 -8.63 14.81
N LYS A 23 -15.74 -9.67 14.31
CA LYS A 23 -16.96 -10.20 14.92
C LYS A 23 -16.62 -11.36 15.82
N GLU A 24 -17.17 -11.34 17.03
CA GLU A 24 -17.13 -12.51 17.90
C GLU A 24 -17.75 -13.73 17.19
N TRP A 25 -17.09 -14.87 17.35
CA TRP A 25 -17.55 -16.14 16.82
C TRP A 25 -17.31 -17.25 17.84
N ASP A 26 -18.33 -18.02 18.14
CA ASP A 26 -18.37 -19.03 19.18
C ASP A 26 -18.31 -20.47 18.65
N GLY A 27 -18.15 -20.67 17.34
CA GLY A 27 -18.10 -21.98 16.68
C GLY A 27 -16.81 -22.76 16.91
N TRP A 28 -16.20 -22.65 18.09
CA TRP A 28 -14.97 -23.35 18.46
C TRP A 28 -15.11 -24.09 19.78
N THR A 29 -14.24 -25.11 19.98
CA THR A 29 -14.10 -25.85 21.22
C THR A 29 -12.64 -25.92 21.64
N CYS A 30 -12.39 -26.11 22.93
CA CYS A 30 -11.05 -26.22 23.47
C CYS A 30 -10.91 -27.55 24.25
N GLU A 31 -9.81 -28.24 24.01
CA GLU A 31 -9.44 -29.44 24.74
C GLU A 31 -8.06 -29.24 25.36
N GLU A 32 -7.97 -29.39 26.66
CA GLU A 32 -6.72 -29.35 27.39
C GLU A 32 -6.16 -30.73 27.59
N GLN A 33 -4.96 -30.98 27.08
CA GLN A 33 -4.20 -32.22 27.22
C GLN A 33 -2.98 -31.99 28.12
N GLU A 34 -2.25 -33.06 28.46
CA GLU A 34 -1.09 -32.96 29.37
C GLU A 34 -0.02 -31.98 28.86
N SER A 35 0.39 -32.08 27.59
CA SER A 35 1.48 -31.27 27.00
C SER A 35 1.02 -30.15 26.08
N ARG A 36 -0.26 -30.10 25.72
CA ARG A 36 -0.79 -29.14 24.76
C ARG A 36 -2.22 -28.74 25.05
N VAL A 37 -2.61 -27.58 24.50
CA VAL A 37 -3.99 -27.15 24.36
C VAL A 37 -4.37 -27.21 22.89
N VAL A 38 -5.55 -27.75 22.58
CA VAL A 38 -6.04 -27.89 21.22
C VAL A 38 -7.34 -27.11 21.06
N LEU A 39 -7.34 -26.13 20.17
CA LEU A 39 -8.51 -25.38 19.75
C LEU A 39 -9.06 -25.96 18.45
N TYR A 40 -10.34 -26.28 18.43
CA TYR A 40 -11.01 -26.86 17.28
C TYR A 40 -12.05 -25.92 16.71
N THR A 41 -12.05 -25.77 15.41
CA THR A 41 -13.16 -25.22 14.63
C THR A 41 -13.76 -26.32 13.75
N GLU A 42 -14.73 -25.99 12.90
CA GLU A 42 -15.27 -26.97 11.94
C GLU A 42 -14.18 -27.54 11.00
N LYS A 43 -13.25 -26.70 10.55
CA LYS A 43 -12.23 -27.06 9.55
C LYS A 43 -10.81 -27.13 10.11
N LEU A 44 -10.52 -26.47 11.21
CA LEU A 44 -9.18 -26.32 11.77
C LEU A 44 -9.02 -26.96 13.14
N ALA A 45 -7.79 -27.39 13.43
CA ALA A 45 -7.30 -27.66 14.76
C ALA A 45 -6.00 -26.86 14.99
N LEU A 46 -5.90 -26.12 16.08
CA LEU A 46 -4.68 -25.47 16.54
C LEU A 46 -4.16 -26.21 17.76
N GLU A 47 -2.96 -26.72 17.66
CA GLU A 47 -2.25 -27.30 18.80
C GLU A 47 -1.25 -26.29 19.33
N VAL A 48 -1.41 -25.90 20.58
CA VAL A 48 -0.48 -25.01 21.30
C VAL A 48 0.30 -25.85 22.31
N ASP A 49 1.61 -25.92 22.15
CA ASP A 49 2.50 -26.59 23.10
C ASP A 49 2.56 -25.80 24.43
N LYS A 50 2.30 -26.46 25.58
CA LYS A 50 2.24 -25.75 26.86
C LYS A 50 3.61 -25.32 27.39
N ARG A 51 4.69 -25.97 26.94
CA ARG A 51 6.06 -25.63 27.37
C ARG A 51 6.64 -24.48 26.60
N THR A 52 6.44 -24.47 25.29
CA THR A 52 7.09 -23.51 24.39
C THR A 52 6.14 -22.43 23.86
N GLY A 53 4.84 -22.67 23.93
CA GLY A 53 3.82 -21.83 23.32
C GLY A 53 3.76 -21.93 21.80
N SER A 54 4.59 -22.77 21.16
CA SER A 54 4.61 -22.91 19.71
C SER A 54 3.29 -23.49 19.18
N ILE A 55 2.89 -23.07 17.98
CA ILE A 55 1.59 -23.42 17.39
C ILE A 55 1.79 -24.30 16.16
N ARG A 56 0.94 -25.33 16.05
CA ARG A 56 0.74 -26.12 14.84
C ARG A 56 -0.66 -25.94 14.32
N TYR A 57 -0.78 -25.64 13.04
CA TYR A 57 -2.04 -25.41 12.33
C TYR A 57 -2.36 -26.66 11.50
N LEU A 58 -3.47 -27.31 11.78
CA LEU A 58 -3.87 -28.56 11.14
C LEU A 58 -5.29 -28.46 10.57
N GLU A 59 -5.57 -29.23 9.53
CA GLU A 59 -6.95 -29.58 9.20
C GLU A 59 -7.55 -30.49 10.28
N ARG A 60 -8.87 -30.56 10.32
CA ARG A 60 -9.57 -31.46 11.25
C ARG A 60 -9.22 -32.95 11.04
N ASN A 61 -8.77 -33.35 9.86
CA ASN A 61 -8.31 -34.69 9.54
C ASN A 61 -6.86 -34.98 10.00
N GLY A 62 -6.17 -34.01 10.57
CA GLY A 62 -4.80 -34.09 11.07
C GLY A 62 -3.71 -33.72 10.05
N ARG A 63 -4.06 -33.32 8.81
CA ARG A 63 -3.07 -32.80 7.84
C ARG A 63 -2.47 -31.51 8.34
N LEU A 64 -1.16 -31.41 8.39
CA LEU A 64 -0.45 -30.20 8.79
C LEU A 64 -0.49 -29.14 7.68
N PHE A 65 -0.99 -27.96 8.00
CA PHE A 65 -0.84 -26.76 7.18
C PHE A 65 0.52 -26.12 7.40
N LEU A 66 0.80 -25.76 8.65
CA LEU A 66 1.96 -24.98 9.07
C LEU A 66 2.35 -25.34 10.50
N ALA A 67 3.62 -25.23 10.82
CA ALA A 67 4.11 -25.22 12.19
C ALA A 67 5.01 -24.02 12.44
N GLU A 68 4.92 -23.46 13.62
CA GLU A 68 5.96 -22.58 14.14
C GLU A 68 7.21 -23.37 14.52
N ARG A 69 8.35 -22.71 14.67
CA ARG A 69 9.55 -23.32 15.26
C ARG A 69 9.21 -23.81 16.69
N GLU A 70 9.74 -24.97 17.09
CA GLU A 70 9.37 -25.57 18.38
C GLU A 70 9.79 -24.73 19.58
N GLU A 71 10.97 -24.14 19.52
CA GLU A 71 11.49 -23.27 20.58
C GLU A 71 11.74 -21.88 20.03
N ASP A 72 11.51 -20.87 20.87
CA ASP A 72 11.66 -19.46 20.51
C ASP A 72 10.94 -19.10 19.20
N SER A 73 9.70 -19.59 19.05
CA SER A 73 8.93 -19.38 17.83
C SER A 73 8.57 -17.91 17.59
N ARG A 74 8.51 -17.13 18.66
CA ARG A 74 8.15 -15.71 18.65
C ARG A 74 9.14 -14.93 19.49
N GLU A 75 9.75 -13.93 18.88
CA GLU A 75 10.69 -13.02 19.53
C GLU A 75 10.14 -11.60 19.49
N LEU A 76 10.19 -10.91 20.62
CA LEU A 76 9.89 -9.49 20.77
C LEU A 76 11.10 -8.81 21.42
N GLU A 77 11.75 -7.93 20.69
CA GLU A 77 12.89 -7.13 21.15
C GLU A 77 12.44 -5.70 21.37
N GLU A 78 12.34 -5.27 22.64
CA GLU A 78 11.88 -3.93 23.02
C GLU A 78 12.91 -2.87 22.63
N PHE A 79 12.42 -1.76 22.06
CA PHE A 79 13.22 -0.57 21.81
C PHE A 79 12.44 0.72 22.08
N ASP A 80 13.17 1.80 22.30
CA ASP A 80 12.59 3.14 22.46
C ASP A 80 12.37 3.78 21.09
N SER A 81 11.12 4.08 20.77
CA SER A 81 10.75 4.82 19.56
C SER A 81 10.83 6.32 19.80
N TYR A 82 11.27 7.05 18.80
CA TYR A 82 11.43 8.50 18.83
C TYR A 82 10.67 9.15 17.68
N LYS A 83 10.16 10.36 17.93
CA LYS A 83 9.56 11.20 16.90
C LYS A 83 10.39 12.45 16.65
N THR A 84 10.40 12.87 15.40
CA THR A 84 11.07 14.09 14.96
C THR A 84 10.32 15.31 15.48
N VAL A 85 11.08 16.26 16.03
CA VAL A 85 10.59 17.59 16.41
C VAL A 85 11.25 18.62 15.51
N ILE A 86 10.42 19.43 14.86
CA ILE A 86 10.88 20.55 14.03
C ILE A 86 11.06 21.77 14.93
N ASP A 87 12.29 22.22 15.07
CA ASP A 87 12.70 23.38 15.87
C ASP A 87 13.72 24.23 15.10
N GLU A 88 14.29 25.23 15.77
CA GLU A 88 15.28 26.16 15.20
C GLU A 88 16.61 25.50 14.81
N ASN A 89 16.90 24.31 15.33
CA ASN A 89 18.11 23.55 15.03
C ASN A 89 17.92 22.56 13.87
N THR A 90 16.68 22.40 13.40
CA THR A 90 16.36 21.47 12.30
C THR A 90 17.04 21.91 11.01
N LYS A 91 17.88 21.02 10.46
CA LYS A 91 18.51 21.27 9.15
C LYS A 91 17.71 20.60 8.04
N ILE A 92 17.22 21.41 7.14
CA ILE A 92 16.43 20.99 5.98
C ILE A 92 17.22 21.38 4.73
N GLU A 93 17.30 20.45 3.78
CA GLU A 93 17.86 20.66 2.44
C GLU A 93 16.76 20.49 1.39
N GLU A 94 16.78 21.32 0.35
CA GLU A 94 15.94 21.11 -0.82
C GLU A 94 16.68 20.22 -1.81
N VAL A 95 16.04 19.13 -2.22
CA VAL A 95 16.59 18.14 -3.15
C VAL A 95 15.67 18.03 -4.34
N GLU A 96 16.24 18.17 -5.54
CA GLU A 96 15.52 17.91 -6.79
C GLU A 96 15.39 16.38 -6.98
N THR A 97 14.15 15.91 -7.13
CA THR A 97 13.79 14.52 -7.32
C THR A 97 12.97 14.35 -8.60
N ALA A 98 12.71 13.12 -9.00
CA ALA A 98 11.80 12.83 -10.11
C ALA A 98 10.37 13.36 -9.85
N ASP A 99 9.98 13.44 -8.56
CA ASP A 99 8.67 13.93 -8.12
C ASP A 99 8.70 15.44 -7.73
N GLY A 100 9.59 16.22 -8.32
CA GLY A 100 9.76 17.66 -8.03
C GLY A 100 10.75 17.94 -6.89
N VAL A 101 10.81 19.20 -6.45
CA VAL A 101 11.68 19.62 -5.36
C VAL A 101 11.06 19.20 -4.03
N LYS A 102 11.82 18.41 -3.25
CA LYS A 102 11.40 17.94 -1.93
C LYS A 102 12.31 18.50 -0.82
N ARG A 103 11.72 18.77 0.33
CA ARG A 103 12.45 19.13 1.56
C ARG A 103 12.86 17.86 2.29
N VAL A 104 14.15 17.73 2.52
CA VAL A 104 14.72 16.56 3.21
C VAL A 104 15.29 16.99 4.56
N ILE A 105 14.81 16.40 5.64
CA ILE A 105 15.34 16.60 6.98
C ILE A 105 16.69 15.89 7.06
N LYS A 106 17.78 16.66 7.16
CA LYS A 106 19.13 16.11 7.38
C LYS A 106 19.40 15.85 8.86
N GLU A 107 19.09 16.83 9.70
CA GLU A 107 19.23 16.74 11.13
C GLU A 107 18.01 17.35 11.81
N ALA A 108 17.50 16.73 12.84
CA ALA A 108 16.41 17.23 13.67
C ALA A 108 16.54 16.73 15.11
N SER A 109 15.91 17.44 16.02
CA SER A 109 15.74 17.00 17.40
C SER A 109 14.80 15.78 17.42
N MET A 110 15.13 14.80 18.26
CA MET A 110 14.34 13.60 18.47
C MET A 110 13.85 13.56 19.92
N VAL A 111 12.57 13.29 20.13
CA VAL A 111 12.01 13.11 21.47
C VAL A 111 11.44 11.71 21.61
N PHE A 112 11.60 11.13 22.78
CA PHE A 112 10.99 9.83 23.08
C PHE A 112 9.48 9.89 22.83
N ASP A 113 8.97 8.89 22.14
CA ASP A 113 7.55 8.73 21.85
C ASP A 113 6.94 7.61 22.70
N LYS A 114 7.37 6.39 22.47
CA LYS A 114 6.88 5.20 23.18
C LYS A 114 7.84 4.02 23.03
N LYS A 115 7.54 2.94 23.75
CA LYS A 115 8.24 1.65 23.58
C LYS A 115 7.51 0.79 22.56
N LEU A 116 8.25 0.25 21.62
CA LEU A 116 7.81 -0.66 20.59
C LEU A 116 8.68 -1.93 20.59
N TYR A 117 8.31 -2.87 19.74
CA TYR A 117 9.04 -4.12 19.57
C TYR A 117 9.42 -4.34 18.10
N HIS A 118 10.64 -4.78 17.88
CA HIS A 118 10.97 -5.61 16.72
C HIS A 118 10.40 -7.00 16.95
N THR A 119 9.64 -7.52 16.01
CA THR A 119 9.03 -8.85 16.17
C THR A 119 9.58 -9.85 15.18
N ARG A 120 9.73 -11.12 15.54
CA ARG A 120 10.05 -12.23 14.63
C ARG A 120 9.16 -13.42 14.91
N LEU A 121 8.44 -13.87 13.89
CA LEU A 121 7.66 -15.09 13.88
C LEU A 121 8.40 -16.15 13.07
N HIS A 122 8.96 -17.15 13.75
CA HIS A 122 9.73 -18.23 13.14
C HIS A 122 8.82 -19.38 12.71
N LEU A 123 8.93 -19.79 11.43
CA LEU A 123 8.05 -20.73 10.79
C LEU A 123 8.83 -21.90 10.18
N LYS A 124 8.18 -23.07 10.11
CA LYS A 124 8.68 -24.28 9.45
C LYS A 124 7.79 -24.60 8.25
N TRP A 125 8.32 -24.37 7.06
CA TRP A 125 7.67 -24.73 5.81
C TRP A 125 7.85 -26.21 5.48
N GLN A 126 6.87 -26.80 4.79
CA GLN A 126 7.03 -28.15 4.25
C GLN A 126 7.95 -28.13 3.03
N GLU A 127 8.63 -29.25 2.74
CA GLU A 127 9.66 -29.33 1.70
C GLU A 127 9.14 -28.98 0.29
N SER A 128 7.94 -29.48 -0.06
CA SER A 128 7.32 -29.25 -1.36
C SER A 128 6.49 -27.97 -1.44
N GLU A 129 6.41 -27.21 -0.36
CA GLU A 129 5.58 -26.01 -0.24
C GLU A 129 6.14 -24.86 -1.06
N ARG A 130 5.26 -24.11 -1.72
CA ARG A 130 5.57 -22.89 -2.46
C ARG A 130 4.84 -21.70 -1.83
N LEU A 131 5.52 -20.57 -1.80
CA LEU A 131 5.03 -19.36 -1.15
C LEU A 131 4.88 -18.23 -2.18
N TYR A 132 3.79 -17.48 -2.06
CA TYR A 132 3.41 -16.41 -2.97
C TYR A 132 2.92 -15.19 -2.18
N GLY A 133 2.68 -14.08 -2.88
CA GLY A 133 2.13 -12.89 -2.25
C GLY A 133 3.20 -11.86 -1.89
N LEU A 134 3.03 -11.19 -0.75
CA LEU A 134 3.88 -10.12 -0.21
C LEU A 134 3.91 -8.84 -1.06
N GLY A 135 2.99 -8.71 -2.04
CA GLY A 135 2.88 -7.54 -2.90
C GLY A 135 3.69 -7.65 -4.19
N GLN A 136 4.12 -6.50 -4.72
CA GLN A 136 4.95 -6.39 -5.92
C GLN A 136 6.42 -6.23 -5.53
N ALA A 137 7.30 -7.03 -6.15
CA ALA A 137 8.74 -6.95 -5.99
C ALA A 137 9.45 -7.01 -7.35
N GLU A 138 10.67 -6.47 -7.45
CA GLU A 138 11.42 -6.33 -8.70
C GLU A 138 12.31 -7.52 -9.04
N GLU A 139 12.46 -8.47 -8.11
CA GLU A 139 13.39 -9.60 -8.25
C GLU A 139 12.91 -10.65 -9.25
N GLY A 140 11.66 -10.58 -9.71
CA GLY A 140 11.10 -11.49 -10.70
C GLY A 140 10.86 -12.92 -10.19
N LEU A 141 10.75 -13.09 -8.88
CA LEU A 141 10.48 -14.38 -8.25
C LEU A 141 8.97 -14.60 -8.11
N LEU A 142 8.45 -15.67 -8.68
CA LEU A 142 7.07 -16.09 -8.45
C LEU A 142 6.95 -16.90 -7.15
N ASN A 143 7.79 -17.92 -6.98
CA ASN A 143 7.87 -18.67 -5.73
C ASN A 143 8.90 -18.04 -4.80
N LEU A 144 8.48 -17.59 -3.64
CA LEU A 144 9.31 -16.85 -2.68
C LEU A 144 10.16 -17.75 -1.77
N ARG A 145 10.05 -19.08 -1.89
CA ARG A 145 10.89 -20.03 -1.11
C ARG A 145 12.37 -19.83 -1.44
N GLY A 146 13.21 -19.87 -0.42
CA GLY A 146 14.64 -19.69 -0.55
C GLY A 146 15.09 -18.23 -0.77
N SER A 147 14.22 -17.24 -0.51
CA SER A 147 14.52 -15.83 -0.75
C SER A 147 14.38 -14.96 0.51
N VAL A 148 14.84 -13.72 0.38
CA VAL A 148 14.56 -12.63 1.35
C VAL A 148 13.74 -11.57 0.62
N GLN A 149 12.65 -11.13 1.24
CA GLN A 149 11.81 -10.04 0.72
C GLN A 149 11.76 -8.90 1.75
N TYR A 150 12.21 -7.73 1.35
CA TYR A 150 12.19 -6.51 2.17
C TYR A 150 10.91 -5.73 1.88
N LEU A 151 9.98 -5.68 2.83
CA LEU A 151 8.64 -5.13 2.65
C LEU A 151 8.61 -3.66 3.08
N HIS A 152 8.92 -2.78 2.14
CA HIS A 152 8.78 -1.33 2.24
C HIS A 152 8.16 -0.78 0.96
N GLN A 153 7.60 0.42 1.03
CA GLN A 153 6.99 1.07 -0.11
C GLN A 153 8.04 1.86 -0.90
N ALA A 154 8.00 1.74 -2.21
CA ALA A 154 8.84 2.53 -3.12
C ALA A 154 8.23 2.54 -4.53
N ASN A 155 8.68 3.44 -5.40
CA ASN A 155 8.45 3.29 -6.83
C ASN A 155 8.94 1.91 -7.29
N LEU A 156 8.16 1.17 -8.08
CA LEU A 156 8.36 -0.21 -8.53
C LEU A 156 8.15 -1.30 -7.46
N LYS A 157 7.88 -0.93 -6.21
CA LYS A 157 7.74 -1.88 -5.12
C LYS A 157 6.53 -1.56 -4.24
N ILE A 158 5.68 -2.54 -4.01
CA ILE A 158 4.48 -2.41 -3.19
C ILE A 158 4.48 -3.53 -2.15
N ALA A 159 4.59 -3.18 -0.89
CA ALA A 159 4.64 -4.11 0.21
C ALA A 159 3.24 -4.40 0.77
N ILE A 160 2.81 -5.64 0.71
CA ILE A 160 1.58 -6.13 1.33
C ILE A 160 1.96 -7.33 2.23
N PRO A 161 1.84 -7.26 3.55
CA PRO A 161 2.33 -8.30 4.45
C PRO A 161 1.38 -9.51 4.51
N PHE A 162 0.96 -10.01 3.34
CA PHE A 162 0.11 -11.18 3.18
C PHE A 162 0.80 -12.23 2.33
N LEU A 163 1.21 -13.34 2.99
CA LEU A 163 1.85 -14.49 2.40
C LEU A 163 0.83 -15.58 2.17
N VAL A 164 0.87 -16.22 1.00
CA VAL A 164 -0.04 -17.30 0.61
C VAL A 164 0.76 -18.55 0.26
N SER A 165 0.33 -19.69 0.80
CA SER A 165 0.96 -20.98 0.62
C SER A 165 0.19 -21.91 -0.31
N SER A 166 0.94 -22.66 -1.15
CA SER A 166 0.39 -23.77 -1.93
C SER A 166 -0.16 -24.89 -1.06
N ASN A 167 0.12 -24.89 0.24
CA ASN A 167 -0.39 -25.86 1.20
C ASN A 167 -1.81 -25.54 1.71
N GLY A 168 -2.44 -24.48 1.18
CA GLY A 168 -3.86 -24.15 1.43
C GLY A 168 -4.08 -23.21 2.61
N TYR A 169 -3.18 -22.24 2.82
CA TYR A 169 -3.36 -21.20 3.85
C TYR A 169 -2.70 -19.88 3.46
N GLY A 170 -3.07 -18.83 4.18
CA GLY A 170 -2.41 -17.52 4.13
C GLY A 170 -2.05 -17.03 5.54
N ILE A 171 -1.02 -16.20 5.61
CA ILE A 171 -0.60 -15.48 6.83
C ILE A 171 -0.64 -14.00 6.52
N LEU A 172 -1.44 -13.25 7.25
CA LEU A 172 -1.50 -11.79 7.19
C LEU A 172 -0.91 -11.22 8.48
N LEU A 173 0.22 -10.50 8.39
CA LEU A 173 0.73 -9.72 9.51
C LEU A 173 -0.17 -8.50 9.73
N SER A 174 -0.58 -8.28 10.97
CA SER A 174 -1.40 -7.14 11.38
C SER A 174 -0.51 -5.98 11.80
N THR A 175 0.25 -5.44 10.87
CA THR A 175 1.20 -4.35 11.08
C THR A 175 0.97 -3.22 10.08
N GLY A 176 1.41 -2.02 10.37
CA GLY A 176 1.55 -0.90 9.41
C GLY A 176 3.01 -0.55 9.18
N SER A 177 3.90 -1.24 9.89
CA SER A 177 5.34 -1.06 9.82
C SER A 177 5.96 -1.69 8.58
N THR A 178 7.24 -1.41 8.36
CA THR A 178 8.03 -2.20 7.42
C THR A 178 8.27 -3.61 7.96
N ALA A 179 8.48 -4.57 7.05
CA ALA A 179 8.62 -5.96 7.43
C ALA A 179 9.67 -6.67 6.54
N ILE A 180 10.11 -7.84 6.97
CA ILE A 180 11.00 -8.71 6.21
C ILE A 180 10.44 -10.14 6.24
N PHE A 181 10.33 -10.75 5.07
CA PHE A 181 10.20 -12.18 4.93
C PHE A 181 11.58 -12.76 4.66
N GLN A 182 12.01 -13.72 5.47
CA GLN A 182 13.22 -14.48 5.21
C GLN A 182 12.91 -15.97 5.15
N ASP A 183 13.42 -16.63 4.11
CA ASP A 183 13.45 -18.08 3.99
C ASP A 183 14.81 -18.49 3.39
N THR A 184 15.75 -18.84 4.25
CA THR A 184 17.12 -19.18 3.88
C THR A 184 17.60 -20.41 4.67
N GLN A 185 18.79 -20.88 4.36
CA GLN A 185 19.42 -21.95 5.15
C GLN A 185 19.64 -21.62 6.65
N TYR A 186 19.58 -20.32 7.01
CA TYR A 186 19.75 -19.85 8.39
C TYR A 186 18.42 -19.75 9.16
N GLY A 187 17.32 -20.09 8.53
CA GLY A 187 16.00 -20.08 9.11
C GLY A 187 14.97 -19.32 8.30
N SER A 188 13.72 -19.48 8.70
CA SER A 188 12.57 -18.85 8.06
C SER A 188 11.78 -18.08 9.08
N TYR A 189 11.53 -16.80 8.82
CA TYR A 189 10.74 -15.93 9.69
C TYR A 189 10.05 -14.79 8.93
N LEU A 190 9.04 -14.26 9.59
CA LEU A 190 8.43 -12.96 9.29
C LEU A 190 8.88 -11.98 10.39
N TYR A 191 9.44 -10.85 9.99
CA TYR A 191 9.94 -9.79 10.87
C TYR A 191 9.14 -8.51 10.64
N THR A 192 8.87 -7.75 11.72
CA THR A 192 8.33 -6.40 11.64
C THR A 192 9.25 -5.43 12.39
N GLU A 193 9.42 -4.22 11.83
CA GLU A 193 10.34 -3.21 12.37
C GLU A 193 9.82 -2.56 13.65
N ALA A 194 8.51 -2.32 13.77
CA ALA A 194 7.98 -1.55 14.89
C ALA A 194 6.50 -1.86 15.13
N ASP A 195 6.21 -2.62 16.17
CA ASP A 195 4.85 -2.92 16.60
C ASP A 195 4.71 -2.83 18.13
N GLU A 196 3.49 -2.63 18.62
CA GLU A 196 3.20 -2.62 20.07
C GLU A 196 3.10 -4.04 20.65
N GLU A 197 2.82 -5.02 19.80
CA GLU A 197 2.74 -6.46 20.06
C GLU A 197 2.87 -7.22 18.73
N MET A 198 3.15 -8.51 18.76
CA MET A 198 3.08 -9.35 17.57
C MET A 198 1.63 -9.73 17.32
N ASP A 199 1.13 -9.51 16.10
CA ASP A 199 -0.24 -9.79 15.73
C ASP A 199 -0.32 -10.28 14.29
N TYR A 200 -1.00 -11.42 14.05
CA TYR A 200 -1.17 -11.97 12.72
C TYR A 200 -2.43 -12.82 12.59
N TYR A 201 -2.88 -13.00 11.37
CA TYR A 201 -4.02 -13.84 11.04
C TYR A 201 -3.56 -15.06 10.24
N PHE A 202 -3.96 -16.24 10.72
CA PHE A 202 -3.90 -17.47 9.94
C PHE A 202 -5.23 -17.71 9.24
N ILE A 203 -5.19 -17.85 7.90
CA ILE A 203 -6.35 -18.01 7.03
C ILE A 203 -6.23 -19.36 6.33
N ALA A 204 -7.07 -20.33 6.66
CA ALA A 204 -7.13 -21.60 5.95
C ALA A 204 -8.11 -21.54 4.78
N GLY A 205 -7.76 -22.23 3.69
CA GLY A 205 -8.62 -22.40 2.53
C GLY A 205 -8.22 -23.65 1.71
N GLY A 206 -9.17 -24.30 1.06
CA GLY A 206 -8.92 -25.43 0.16
C GLY A 206 -8.38 -25.01 -1.21
N SER A 207 -8.46 -23.72 -1.54
CA SER A 207 -8.01 -23.13 -2.79
C SER A 207 -7.50 -21.69 -2.57
N MET A 208 -6.81 -21.13 -3.56
CA MET A 208 -6.39 -19.73 -3.55
C MET A 208 -7.59 -18.80 -3.38
N ASP A 209 -8.70 -19.08 -4.05
CA ASP A 209 -9.93 -18.26 -3.98
C ASP A 209 -10.52 -18.26 -2.57
N GLU A 210 -10.50 -19.38 -1.86
CA GLU A 210 -10.97 -19.45 -0.46
C GLU A 210 -10.05 -18.66 0.48
N ILE A 211 -8.74 -18.71 0.26
CA ILE A 211 -7.76 -17.93 1.04
C ILE A 211 -7.99 -16.43 0.81
N ILE A 212 -8.13 -15.99 -0.43
CA ILE A 212 -8.44 -14.59 -0.77
C ILE A 212 -9.82 -14.17 -0.23
N SER A 213 -10.81 -15.06 -0.24
CA SER A 213 -12.11 -14.81 0.38
C SER A 213 -11.98 -14.60 1.89
N GLY A 214 -11.15 -15.38 2.57
CA GLY A 214 -10.81 -15.19 3.98
C GLY A 214 -10.09 -13.87 4.24
N TYR A 215 -9.13 -13.50 3.40
CA TYR A 215 -8.47 -12.20 3.44
C TYR A 215 -9.50 -11.06 3.32
N ARG A 216 -10.42 -11.14 2.35
CA ARG A 216 -11.47 -10.12 2.15
C ARG A 216 -12.51 -10.08 3.25
N LEU A 217 -12.72 -11.18 3.97
CA LEU A 217 -13.56 -11.18 5.16
C LEU A 217 -12.96 -10.27 6.25
N LEU A 218 -11.63 -10.28 6.40
CA LEU A 218 -10.91 -9.45 7.35
C LEU A 218 -10.74 -8.02 6.86
N THR A 219 -10.43 -7.82 5.59
CA THR A 219 -10.00 -6.54 5.03
C THR A 219 -11.08 -5.82 4.22
N GLY A 220 -12.23 -6.44 4.01
CA GLY A 220 -13.36 -5.91 3.25
C GLY A 220 -13.36 -6.30 1.77
N LYS A 221 -14.53 -6.20 1.18
CA LYS A 221 -14.75 -6.51 -0.24
C LYS A 221 -14.11 -5.45 -1.14
N ALA A 222 -13.66 -5.87 -2.33
CA ALA A 222 -13.24 -4.94 -3.36
C ALA A 222 -14.41 -4.06 -3.84
N ALA A 223 -14.15 -2.79 -4.05
CA ALA A 223 -15.12 -1.91 -4.71
C ALA A 223 -15.35 -2.38 -6.15
N MET A 224 -16.59 -2.33 -6.60
CA MET A 224 -16.93 -2.63 -7.99
C MET A 224 -16.55 -1.44 -8.86
N LEU A 225 -15.59 -1.64 -9.76
CA LEU A 225 -15.21 -0.63 -10.75
C LEU A 225 -16.26 -0.46 -11.84
N PRO A 226 -16.30 0.69 -12.53
CA PRO A 226 -17.14 0.85 -13.73
C PRO A 226 -16.60 -0.02 -14.88
N ARG A 227 -17.48 -0.37 -15.83
CA ARG A 227 -17.14 -1.28 -16.93
C ARG A 227 -15.95 -0.78 -17.76
N TRP A 228 -15.91 0.50 -18.05
CA TRP A 228 -14.88 1.12 -18.88
C TRP A 228 -13.46 0.99 -18.28
N ALA A 229 -13.35 0.91 -16.94
CA ALA A 229 -12.05 0.73 -16.28
C ALA A 229 -11.38 -0.63 -16.58
N TYR A 230 -12.09 -1.56 -17.20
CA TYR A 230 -11.55 -2.83 -17.69
C TYR A 230 -11.24 -2.79 -19.20
N GLY A 231 -11.41 -1.65 -19.84
CA GLY A 231 -11.15 -1.44 -21.26
C GLY A 231 -9.75 -0.87 -21.52
N PHE A 232 -9.60 -0.27 -22.71
CA PHE A 232 -8.32 0.33 -23.10
C PHE A 232 -8.21 1.76 -22.59
N ILE A 233 -7.18 2.00 -21.77
CA ILE A 233 -6.84 3.30 -21.19
C ILE A 233 -5.55 3.78 -21.85
N GLN A 234 -5.62 4.84 -22.62
CA GLN A 234 -4.47 5.44 -23.31
C GLN A 234 -3.81 6.51 -22.43
N SER A 235 -2.51 6.38 -22.24
CA SER A 235 -1.68 7.36 -21.55
C SER A 235 -0.45 7.73 -22.40
N GLN A 236 0.06 8.90 -22.15
CA GLN A 236 1.35 9.40 -22.65
C GLN A 236 1.91 10.38 -21.62
N GLU A 237 3.19 10.35 -21.38
CA GLU A 237 3.90 11.46 -20.73
C GLU A 237 4.40 12.43 -21.82
N ARG A 238 3.73 13.54 -22.05
CA ARG A 238 2.39 13.92 -21.60
C ARG A 238 1.63 14.58 -22.75
N TYR A 239 0.33 14.66 -22.67
CA TYR A 239 -0.45 15.53 -23.53
C TYR A 239 -0.33 16.98 -23.01
N GLU A 240 0.05 17.90 -23.88
CA GLU A 240 0.40 19.25 -23.45
C GLU A 240 -0.79 20.20 -23.45
N THR A 241 -1.81 19.95 -24.30
CA THR A 241 -2.94 20.85 -24.48
C THR A 241 -4.28 20.12 -24.53
N GLN A 242 -5.34 20.87 -24.25
CA GLN A 242 -6.71 20.41 -24.42
C GLN A 242 -7.00 19.91 -25.85
N GLU A 243 -6.49 20.62 -26.86
CA GLU A 243 -6.69 20.26 -28.27
C GLU A 243 -6.02 18.91 -28.60
N GLU A 244 -4.80 18.69 -28.12
CA GLU A 244 -4.09 17.42 -28.33
C GLU A 244 -4.86 16.22 -27.75
N ILE A 245 -5.41 16.35 -26.54
CA ILE A 245 -6.24 15.30 -25.91
C ILE A 245 -7.47 14.97 -26.80
N LEU A 246 -8.14 16.00 -27.31
CA LEU A 246 -9.32 15.83 -28.16
C LEU A 246 -8.96 15.24 -29.53
N ASP A 247 -7.80 15.61 -30.10
CA ASP A 247 -7.31 15.07 -31.36
C ASP A 247 -6.97 13.59 -31.24
N VAL A 248 -6.31 13.18 -30.14
CA VAL A 248 -6.03 11.77 -29.88
C VAL A 248 -7.32 10.94 -29.79
N ALA A 249 -8.33 11.41 -29.06
CA ALA A 249 -9.60 10.71 -28.95
C ALA A 249 -10.27 10.54 -30.32
N ARG A 250 -10.31 11.62 -31.13
CA ARG A 250 -10.84 11.60 -32.51
C ARG A 250 -10.09 10.61 -33.41
N GLU A 251 -8.75 10.63 -33.35
CA GLU A 251 -7.93 9.75 -34.19
C GLU A 251 -8.16 8.27 -33.87
N PHE A 252 -8.34 7.89 -32.57
CA PHE A 252 -8.74 6.54 -32.19
C PHE A 252 -10.09 6.14 -32.83
N ARG A 253 -11.09 7.03 -32.81
CA ARG A 253 -12.39 6.78 -33.41
C ARG A 253 -12.31 6.69 -34.94
N ASP A 254 -11.61 7.63 -35.59
CA ASP A 254 -11.46 7.68 -37.04
C ASP A 254 -10.75 6.43 -37.60
N ARG A 255 -9.80 5.88 -36.84
CA ARG A 255 -9.09 4.63 -37.17
C ARG A 255 -9.86 3.37 -36.76
N GLY A 256 -10.97 3.49 -36.10
CA GLY A 256 -11.81 2.35 -35.66
C GLY A 256 -11.20 1.56 -34.49
N PHE A 257 -10.31 2.16 -33.71
CA PHE A 257 -9.79 1.54 -32.48
C PHE A 257 -10.70 1.87 -31.29
N GLY A 258 -10.88 0.87 -30.41
CA GLY A 258 -11.56 1.08 -29.13
C GLY A 258 -10.71 1.95 -28.20
N LEU A 259 -11.35 2.86 -27.49
CA LEU A 259 -10.75 3.70 -26.46
C LEU A 259 -11.78 3.93 -25.36
N ASP A 260 -11.48 3.52 -24.14
CA ASP A 260 -12.38 3.65 -23.01
C ASP A 260 -12.03 4.87 -22.14
N ALA A 261 -10.75 5.20 -22.02
CA ALA A 261 -10.32 6.38 -21.28
C ALA A 261 -9.01 6.98 -21.81
N LEU A 262 -8.82 8.27 -21.56
CA LEU A 262 -7.58 9.01 -21.77
C LEU A 262 -7.05 9.54 -20.44
N VAL A 263 -5.74 9.46 -20.28
CA VAL A 263 -5.03 9.94 -19.08
C VAL A 263 -4.30 11.24 -19.42
N LEU A 264 -4.61 12.31 -18.69
CA LEU A 264 -3.70 13.45 -18.60
C LEU A 264 -2.71 13.17 -17.48
N ASP A 265 -1.56 12.65 -17.89
CA ASP A 265 -0.47 12.34 -16.98
C ASP A 265 0.35 13.61 -16.67
N TRP A 266 0.84 13.63 -15.45
CA TRP A 266 1.66 14.69 -14.88
C TRP A 266 0.93 16.06 -14.93
N CYS A 267 1.58 17.15 -15.31
CA CYS A 267 1.15 18.50 -14.99
C CYS A 267 -0.10 19.02 -15.74
N SER A 268 -1.23 19.00 -15.05
CA SER A 268 -2.39 19.80 -15.43
C SER A 268 -2.24 21.28 -15.04
N TRP A 269 -1.42 21.58 -14.04
CA TRP A 269 -1.17 22.89 -13.42
C TRP A 269 -0.21 23.78 -14.22
N GLU A 270 -0.13 25.05 -13.85
CA GLU A 270 0.83 26.02 -14.42
C GLU A 270 2.29 25.66 -14.04
N ASP A 271 3.25 26.08 -14.86
CA ASP A 271 4.66 25.83 -14.63
C ASP A 271 5.11 26.31 -13.24
N GLY A 272 5.86 25.46 -12.55
CA GLY A 272 6.34 25.69 -11.18
C GLY A 272 5.31 25.46 -10.07
N MET A 273 4.06 25.09 -10.41
CA MET A 273 2.97 24.83 -9.46
C MET A 273 2.74 23.34 -9.23
N TRP A 274 3.80 22.56 -9.03
CA TRP A 274 3.71 21.10 -8.86
C TRP A 274 2.66 20.70 -7.83
N GLY A 275 1.74 19.82 -8.23
CA GLY A 275 0.71 19.26 -7.35
C GLY A 275 -0.47 20.18 -7.02
N GLN A 276 -0.52 21.41 -7.60
CA GLN A 276 -1.69 22.30 -7.51
C GLN A 276 -2.90 21.59 -8.15
N LYS A 277 -4.05 21.59 -7.47
CA LYS A 277 -5.29 21.01 -8.00
C LYS A 277 -5.99 22.00 -8.90
N SER A 278 -5.41 22.23 -10.09
CA SER A 278 -5.93 23.18 -11.09
C SER A 278 -5.56 22.76 -12.50
N PHE A 279 -6.19 23.38 -13.48
CA PHE A 279 -5.79 23.33 -14.88
C PHE A 279 -5.10 24.64 -15.24
N ASP A 280 -4.00 24.55 -16.00
CA ASP A 280 -3.35 25.72 -16.60
C ASP A 280 -4.27 26.31 -17.68
N PRO A 281 -4.78 27.55 -17.53
CA PRO A 281 -5.75 28.09 -18.45
C PRO A 281 -5.17 28.39 -19.84
N SER A 282 -3.85 28.45 -19.98
CA SER A 282 -3.19 28.63 -21.27
C SER A 282 -3.18 27.35 -22.11
N ARG A 283 -3.16 26.19 -21.47
CA ARG A 283 -3.13 24.87 -22.08
C ARG A 283 -4.49 24.17 -22.09
N PHE A 284 -5.28 24.41 -21.06
CA PHE A 284 -6.63 23.85 -20.86
C PHE A 284 -7.61 24.98 -20.57
N PRO A 285 -7.96 25.79 -21.60
CA PRO A 285 -8.79 26.97 -21.39
C PRO A 285 -10.23 26.69 -20.93
N ASP A 286 -10.77 25.50 -21.28
CA ASP A 286 -12.09 25.05 -20.84
C ASP A 286 -12.07 23.53 -20.60
N PRO A 287 -11.55 23.09 -19.42
CA PRO A 287 -11.45 21.68 -19.11
C PRO A 287 -12.83 20.99 -18.99
N GLY A 288 -13.89 21.73 -18.64
CA GLY A 288 -15.26 21.20 -18.62
C GLY A 288 -15.73 20.85 -20.03
N ALA A 289 -15.61 21.77 -20.99
CA ALA A 289 -15.97 21.51 -22.39
C ALA A 289 -15.10 20.39 -23.01
N MET A 290 -13.82 20.28 -22.64
CA MET A 290 -12.96 19.18 -23.05
C MET A 290 -13.50 17.84 -22.57
N THR A 291 -13.84 17.72 -21.30
CA THR A 291 -14.36 16.48 -20.71
C THR A 291 -15.72 16.12 -21.29
N ASP A 292 -16.61 17.10 -21.49
CA ASP A 292 -17.90 16.91 -22.15
C ASP A 292 -17.74 16.37 -23.59
N ALA A 293 -16.75 16.87 -24.32
CA ALA A 293 -16.45 16.40 -25.68
C ALA A 293 -15.91 14.95 -25.67
N LEU A 294 -15.08 14.59 -24.72
CA LEU A 294 -14.62 13.20 -24.54
C LEU A 294 -15.81 12.27 -24.21
N HIS A 295 -16.69 12.69 -23.31
CA HIS A 295 -17.87 11.92 -22.93
C HIS A 295 -18.85 11.71 -24.11
N GLN A 296 -18.97 12.69 -25.03
CA GLN A 296 -19.77 12.53 -26.25
C GLN A 296 -19.25 11.43 -27.18
N GLU A 297 -17.95 11.16 -27.10
CA GLU A 297 -17.27 10.07 -27.83
C GLU A 297 -17.17 8.77 -27.00
N ASP A 298 -17.89 8.65 -25.88
CA ASP A 298 -17.76 7.54 -24.93
C ASP A 298 -16.32 7.30 -24.44
N VAL A 299 -15.55 8.37 -24.25
CA VAL A 299 -14.19 8.33 -23.67
C VAL A 299 -14.21 8.96 -22.30
N HIS A 300 -13.76 8.24 -21.30
CA HIS A 300 -13.61 8.74 -19.94
C HIS A 300 -12.29 9.48 -19.74
N PHE A 301 -12.26 10.39 -18.75
CA PHE A 301 -11.11 11.22 -18.48
C PHE A 301 -10.50 10.88 -17.12
N MET A 302 -9.25 10.42 -17.13
CA MET A 302 -8.43 10.16 -15.95
C MET A 302 -7.37 11.22 -15.80
N LEU A 303 -7.17 11.72 -14.57
CA LEU A 303 -6.24 12.81 -14.29
C LEU A 303 -5.23 12.39 -13.21
N SER A 304 -3.96 12.71 -13.46
CA SER A 304 -2.86 12.52 -12.51
C SER A 304 -2.96 13.50 -11.35
N ILE A 305 -2.85 12.99 -10.12
CA ILE A 305 -2.84 13.78 -8.87
C ILE A 305 -1.76 13.28 -7.91
N TRP A 306 -1.26 14.18 -7.07
CA TRP A 306 -0.10 13.98 -6.25
C TRP A 306 -0.38 14.33 -4.79
N PRO A 307 0.19 13.60 -3.80
CA PRO A 307 0.08 13.98 -2.39
C PRO A 307 0.99 15.14 -2.00
N ASN A 308 2.05 15.39 -2.76
CA ASN A 308 2.97 16.51 -2.56
C ASN A 308 2.59 17.75 -3.38
N MET A 309 2.87 18.92 -2.83
CA MET A 309 2.52 20.22 -3.42
C MET A 309 3.70 21.16 -3.27
N SER A 310 4.08 21.85 -4.38
CA SER A 310 5.13 22.85 -4.33
C SER A 310 4.76 24.01 -3.40
N LYS A 311 5.75 24.59 -2.72
CA LYS A 311 5.56 25.77 -1.85
C LYS A 311 4.98 26.99 -2.54
N SER A 312 5.08 27.06 -3.86
CA SER A 312 4.51 28.14 -4.68
C SER A 312 3.00 28.02 -4.89
N THR A 313 2.39 26.92 -4.45
CA THR A 313 0.98 26.64 -4.70
C THR A 313 0.08 27.17 -3.58
N ALA A 314 -1.11 27.65 -3.94
CA ALA A 314 -2.12 28.05 -2.96
C ALA A 314 -2.61 26.87 -2.12
N ASP A 315 -2.63 25.67 -2.71
CA ASP A 315 -2.98 24.43 -2.02
C ASP A 315 -1.99 24.13 -0.88
N TYR A 316 -0.69 24.27 -1.12
CA TYR A 316 0.33 24.12 -0.08
C TYR A 316 0.17 25.14 1.06
N GLU A 317 -0.03 26.42 0.71
CA GLU A 317 -0.20 27.51 1.69
C GLU A 317 -1.38 27.22 2.64
N GLU A 318 -2.51 26.75 2.10
CA GLU A 318 -3.68 26.39 2.92
C GLU A 318 -3.37 25.22 3.87
N PHE A 319 -2.64 24.19 3.43
CA PHE A 319 -2.20 23.09 4.28
C PHE A 319 -1.21 23.54 5.36
N LEU A 320 -0.26 24.39 5.00
CA LEU A 320 0.73 24.94 5.92
C LEU A 320 0.08 25.77 7.04
N GLU A 321 -0.82 26.67 6.68
CA GLU A 321 -1.57 27.51 7.62
C GLU A 321 -2.35 26.66 8.64
N LYS A 322 -2.99 25.59 8.16
CA LYS A 322 -3.78 24.67 8.99
C LYS A 322 -2.95 23.61 9.73
N LYS A 323 -1.62 23.56 9.50
CA LYS A 323 -0.71 22.57 10.07
C LYS A 323 -1.11 21.12 9.76
N LEU A 324 -1.44 20.86 8.51
CA LEU A 324 -1.95 19.58 8.00
C LEU A 324 -0.97 18.87 7.04
N LEU A 325 0.30 19.29 7.05
CA LEU A 325 1.40 18.65 6.34
C LEU A 325 2.15 17.68 7.28
N LEU A 326 2.79 16.67 6.70
CA LEU A 326 3.80 15.89 7.41
C LEU A 326 4.96 16.80 7.84
N PRO A 327 5.71 16.47 8.90
CA PRO A 327 6.76 17.35 9.46
C PRO A 327 7.73 17.84 8.40
N ALA A 328 7.88 19.17 8.29
CA ALA A 328 8.81 19.84 7.37
C ALA A 328 8.83 19.28 5.93
N SER A 329 7.69 18.93 5.39
CA SER A 329 7.56 18.38 4.03
C SER A 329 6.50 19.13 3.21
N GLU A 330 6.43 18.83 1.94
CA GLU A 330 5.42 19.28 0.98
C GLU A 330 4.23 18.32 0.87
N ILE A 331 4.19 17.26 1.68
CA ILE A 331 3.24 16.16 1.62
C ILE A 331 2.18 16.37 2.68
N TYR A 332 0.90 16.28 2.31
CA TYR A 332 -0.17 16.37 3.30
C TYR A 332 -0.21 15.13 4.21
N ASP A 333 -0.63 15.31 5.46
CA ASP A 333 -0.75 14.22 6.41
C ASP A 333 -2.04 13.39 6.15
N ALA A 334 -1.94 12.36 5.30
CA ALA A 334 -3.07 11.51 4.99
C ALA A 334 -3.61 10.72 6.21
N PHE A 335 -2.86 10.63 7.31
CA PHE A 335 -3.34 9.99 8.54
C PHE A 335 -4.31 10.89 9.31
N ASP A 336 -4.25 12.21 9.12
CA ASP A 336 -5.19 13.17 9.74
C ASP A 336 -6.47 13.30 8.90
N GLU A 337 -7.62 13.11 9.54
CA GLU A 337 -8.92 13.23 8.87
C GLU A 337 -9.18 14.64 8.32
N LYS A 338 -8.72 15.69 9.02
CA LYS A 338 -8.90 17.07 8.55
C LYS A 338 -8.07 17.34 7.30
N ALA A 339 -6.85 16.78 7.27
CA ALA A 339 -6.00 16.87 6.10
C ALA A 339 -6.62 16.13 4.89
N ARG A 340 -7.19 14.94 5.10
CA ARG A 340 -7.92 14.20 4.05
C ARG A 340 -9.11 15.02 3.50
N LYS A 341 -9.90 15.61 4.38
CA LYS A 341 -11.04 16.44 3.97
C LYS A 341 -10.61 17.68 3.20
N LEU A 342 -9.52 18.33 3.62
CA LEU A 342 -8.96 19.47 2.91
C LEU A 342 -8.44 19.07 1.53
N TYR A 343 -7.69 17.96 1.43
CA TYR A 343 -7.17 17.47 0.15
C TYR A 343 -8.30 17.21 -0.85
N TRP A 344 -9.34 16.48 -0.41
CA TRP A 344 -10.49 16.24 -1.29
C TRP A 344 -11.23 17.51 -1.66
N LYS A 345 -11.41 18.45 -0.75
CA LYS A 345 -12.02 19.76 -1.05
C LYS A 345 -11.28 20.44 -2.20
N GLN A 346 -9.95 20.51 -2.16
CA GLN A 346 -9.15 21.12 -3.23
C GLN A 346 -9.28 20.33 -4.54
N VAL A 347 -9.25 19.00 -4.50
CA VAL A 347 -9.50 18.15 -5.68
C VAL A 347 -10.89 18.39 -6.26
N GLN A 348 -11.91 18.48 -5.42
CA GLN A 348 -13.29 18.71 -5.86
C GLN A 348 -13.47 20.07 -6.51
N GLU A 349 -12.95 21.13 -5.88
CA GLU A 349 -13.10 22.50 -6.35
C GLU A 349 -12.24 22.79 -7.59
N GLY A 350 -11.04 22.20 -7.68
CA GLY A 350 -10.12 22.49 -8.77
C GLY A 350 -10.22 21.55 -9.97
N LEU A 351 -10.61 20.29 -9.75
CA LEU A 351 -10.51 19.24 -10.76
C LEU A 351 -11.83 18.50 -10.99
N PHE A 352 -12.40 17.86 -9.95
CA PHE A 352 -13.55 16.97 -10.10
C PHE A 352 -14.80 17.64 -10.71
N ARG A 353 -15.04 18.92 -10.37
CA ARG A 353 -16.16 19.73 -10.92
C ARG A 353 -16.12 19.86 -12.45
N HIS A 354 -14.97 19.62 -13.09
CA HIS A 354 -14.80 19.68 -14.53
C HIS A 354 -15.08 18.34 -15.24
N GLY A 355 -15.64 17.36 -14.52
CA GLY A 355 -16.10 16.10 -15.12
C GLY A 355 -15.12 14.94 -15.03
N VAL A 356 -13.97 15.08 -14.39
CA VAL A 356 -12.98 13.98 -14.20
C VAL A 356 -13.64 12.70 -13.68
N ASP A 357 -13.32 11.57 -14.30
CA ASP A 357 -13.94 10.27 -14.01
C ASP A 357 -13.07 9.37 -13.13
N ALA A 358 -11.75 9.52 -13.20
CA ALA A 358 -10.79 8.66 -12.51
C ALA A 358 -9.52 9.41 -12.13
N TRP A 359 -8.76 8.82 -11.23
CA TRP A 359 -7.56 9.39 -10.66
C TRP A 359 -6.35 8.50 -10.89
N TRP A 360 -5.26 9.10 -11.37
CA TRP A 360 -3.93 8.52 -11.38
C TRP A 360 -3.17 9.08 -10.19
N CYS A 361 -3.19 8.33 -9.07
CA CYS A 361 -2.59 8.76 -7.81
C CYS A 361 -1.10 8.41 -7.80
N ASP A 362 -0.29 9.34 -8.30
CA ASP A 362 1.15 9.15 -8.39
C ASP A 362 1.87 9.52 -7.08
N SER A 363 3.11 9.06 -6.91
CA SER A 363 3.96 9.29 -5.72
C SER A 363 3.26 8.98 -4.38
N SER A 364 2.34 8.01 -4.38
CA SER A 364 1.51 7.68 -3.22
C SER A 364 2.25 6.88 -2.12
N GLU A 365 3.51 6.51 -2.30
CA GLU A 365 4.46 5.97 -1.31
C GLU A 365 5.21 7.03 -0.50
N PRO A 366 5.02 8.28 -0.64
CA PRO A 366 5.60 9.61 -0.61
C PRO A 366 7.11 9.70 -0.36
N PHE A 367 7.75 8.69 0.20
CA PHE A 367 9.19 8.68 0.49
C PHE A 367 9.86 7.48 -0.17
N THR A 368 10.22 7.62 -1.44
CA THR A 368 10.99 6.63 -2.19
C THR A 368 12.49 6.89 -1.98
N PRO A 369 13.31 5.86 -1.71
CA PRO A 369 14.77 6.00 -1.72
C PRO A 369 15.26 6.50 -3.08
N GLU A 370 16.06 7.58 -3.08
CA GLU A 370 16.55 8.22 -4.29
C GLU A 370 17.92 7.68 -4.70
N TRP A 371 18.01 7.19 -5.94
CA TRP A 371 19.29 6.76 -6.53
C TRP A 371 19.60 7.45 -7.87
N ALA A 372 18.88 8.51 -8.22
CA ALA A 372 19.06 9.23 -9.48
C ALA A 372 20.56 9.52 -9.77
N ARG A 373 21.03 9.13 -10.98
CA ARG A 373 22.43 9.27 -11.41
C ARG A 373 23.46 8.45 -10.60
N LYS A 374 23.02 7.47 -9.80
CA LYS A 374 23.87 6.53 -9.06
C LYS A 374 23.50 5.09 -9.44
N ALA A 375 24.35 4.14 -9.08
CA ALA A 375 23.96 2.74 -9.13
C ALA A 375 22.81 2.50 -8.16
N LYS A 376 21.78 1.77 -8.62
CA LYS A 376 20.66 1.40 -7.74
C LYS A 376 21.19 0.56 -6.58
N PRO A 377 20.88 0.93 -5.32
CA PRO A 377 21.27 0.15 -4.15
C PRO A 377 20.66 -1.25 -4.15
N GLY A 378 21.26 -2.16 -3.39
CA GLY A 378 20.65 -3.46 -3.16
C GLY A 378 19.35 -3.37 -2.34
N PRO A 379 18.48 -4.42 -2.37
CA PRO A 379 17.20 -4.40 -1.66
C PRO A 379 17.30 -4.14 -0.14
N GLU A 380 18.34 -4.68 0.49
CA GLU A 380 18.61 -4.47 1.92
C GLU A 380 18.97 -3.01 2.23
N GLU A 381 19.83 -2.40 1.41
CA GLU A 381 20.24 -1.02 1.56
C GLU A 381 19.05 -0.07 1.33
N MET A 382 18.23 -0.33 0.29
CA MET A 382 17.01 0.43 0.04
C MET A 382 16.01 0.35 1.20
N TYR A 383 15.88 -0.82 1.83
CA TYR A 383 15.05 -1.00 3.01
C TYR A 383 15.57 -0.18 4.19
N ALA A 384 16.87 -0.26 4.49
CA ALA A 384 17.49 0.49 5.57
C ALA A 384 17.38 2.01 5.36
N ASP A 385 17.58 2.47 4.12
CA ASP A 385 17.41 3.87 3.74
C ASP A 385 15.97 4.32 3.92
N PHE A 386 14.99 3.52 3.52
CA PHE A 386 13.58 3.83 3.70
C PHE A 386 13.22 3.95 5.19
N VAL A 387 13.60 2.98 6.02
CA VAL A 387 13.33 3.01 7.47
C VAL A 387 13.93 4.26 8.11
N ARG A 388 15.19 4.59 7.78
CA ARG A 388 15.88 5.77 8.30
C ARG A 388 15.23 7.08 7.86
N ASP A 389 14.92 7.20 6.58
CA ASP A 389 14.53 8.48 5.97
C ASP A 389 13.03 8.74 6.10
N ALA A 390 12.15 7.75 5.83
CA ALA A 390 10.72 7.88 6.03
C ALA A 390 10.36 8.04 7.52
N GLY A 391 11.11 7.40 8.42
CA GLY A 391 10.93 7.51 9.87
C GLY A 391 11.09 8.91 10.46
N LYS A 392 11.69 9.85 9.70
CA LYS A 392 11.73 11.28 10.08
C LYS A 392 10.38 11.97 9.93
N TYR A 393 9.44 11.40 9.15
CA TYR A 393 8.17 12.00 8.77
C TYR A 393 6.96 11.21 9.23
N ILE A 394 7.06 9.88 9.23
CA ILE A 394 5.97 8.95 9.53
C ILE A 394 6.37 8.09 10.74
N PRO A 395 5.49 7.90 11.73
CA PRO A 395 5.73 6.96 12.82
C PRO A 395 6.07 5.56 12.32
N ALA A 396 7.04 4.89 12.96
CA ALA A 396 7.60 3.62 12.51
C ALA A 396 6.53 2.53 12.29
N GLU A 397 5.52 2.50 13.14
CA GLU A 397 4.40 1.53 13.09
C GLU A 397 3.39 1.79 11.96
N ARG A 398 3.60 2.84 11.13
CA ARG A 398 2.68 3.22 10.03
C ARG A 398 3.37 3.41 8.68
N MET A 399 4.67 3.19 8.60
CA MET A 399 5.48 3.56 7.43
C MET A 399 4.95 3.03 6.10
N ASN A 400 4.39 1.81 6.08
CA ASN A 400 3.90 1.18 4.85
C ASN A 400 2.48 1.58 4.46
N SER A 401 1.76 2.34 5.28
CA SER A 401 0.32 2.49 5.14
C SER A 401 -0.15 3.81 4.51
N TYR A 402 0.75 4.73 4.17
CA TYR A 402 0.37 6.05 3.66
C TYR A 402 -0.52 5.96 2.41
N GLY A 403 -0.15 5.14 1.42
CA GLY A 403 -0.92 4.96 0.18
C GLY A 403 -2.35 4.47 0.40
N LEU A 404 -2.59 3.67 1.45
CA LEU A 404 -3.94 3.27 1.83
C LEU A 404 -4.80 4.48 2.25
N PHE A 405 -4.24 5.36 3.09
CA PHE A 405 -4.96 6.54 3.58
C PHE A 405 -5.16 7.58 2.46
N HIS A 406 -4.20 7.70 1.55
CA HIS A 406 -4.36 8.52 0.36
C HIS A 406 -5.49 8.00 -0.55
N ALA A 407 -5.50 6.70 -0.87
CA ALA A 407 -6.59 6.09 -1.64
C ALA A 407 -7.96 6.22 -0.95
N ARG A 408 -7.99 6.09 0.37
CA ARG A 408 -9.17 6.33 1.20
C ARG A 408 -9.68 7.77 1.07
N THR A 409 -8.78 8.75 1.06
CA THR A 409 -9.11 10.17 0.87
C THR A 409 -9.89 10.41 -0.41
N ILE A 410 -9.38 9.87 -1.52
CA ILE A 410 -10.02 10.01 -2.83
C ILE A 410 -11.37 9.29 -2.87
N TYR A 411 -11.41 8.06 -2.38
CA TYR A 411 -12.62 7.26 -2.42
C TYR A 411 -13.76 7.87 -1.59
N GLU A 412 -13.50 8.15 -0.32
CA GLU A 412 -14.51 8.72 0.59
C GLU A 412 -14.98 10.08 0.10
N GLY A 413 -14.05 10.94 -0.28
CA GLY A 413 -14.37 12.28 -0.78
C GLY A 413 -15.21 12.24 -2.07
N GLN A 414 -14.84 11.42 -3.07
CA GLN A 414 -15.64 11.32 -4.29
C GLN A 414 -17.02 10.71 -4.03
N ARG A 415 -17.11 9.70 -3.13
CA ARG A 415 -18.41 9.10 -2.78
C ARG A 415 -19.33 10.07 -2.04
N GLU A 416 -18.77 10.97 -1.22
CA GLU A 416 -19.54 12.07 -0.60
C GLU A 416 -20.00 13.10 -1.63
N ALA A 417 -19.16 13.39 -2.64
CA ALA A 417 -19.48 14.37 -3.69
C ALA A 417 -20.44 13.82 -4.76
N SER A 418 -20.44 12.50 -5.01
CA SER A 418 -21.29 11.85 -6.03
C SER A 418 -21.56 10.39 -5.69
N GLU A 419 -22.85 10.05 -5.56
CA GLU A 419 -23.29 8.65 -5.41
C GLU A 419 -23.34 7.91 -6.74
N GLU A 420 -23.39 8.61 -7.87
CA GLU A 420 -23.60 8.03 -9.19
C GLU A 420 -22.31 7.48 -9.82
N LYS A 421 -21.19 8.20 -9.63
CA LYS A 421 -19.88 7.80 -10.19
C LYS A 421 -19.16 6.81 -9.27
N ARG A 422 -18.83 5.63 -9.81
CA ARG A 422 -17.91 4.70 -9.15
C ARG A 422 -16.49 5.27 -9.18
N VAL A 423 -15.75 5.07 -8.09
CA VAL A 423 -14.38 5.56 -7.96
C VAL A 423 -13.40 4.61 -8.63
N VAL A 424 -12.49 5.16 -9.41
CA VAL A 424 -11.34 4.46 -9.98
C VAL A 424 -10.08 5.19 -9.51
N ASN A 425 -9.30 4.51 -8.66
CA ASN A 425 -8.01 4.97 -8.16
C ASN A 425 -6.92 4.10 -8.77
N LEU A 426 -6.36 4.50 -9.91
CA LEU A 426 -5.12 3.93 -10.40
C LEU A 426 -3.99 4.57 -9.58
N THR A 427 -3.34 3.79 -8.73
CA THR A 427 -2.37 4.32 -7.76
C THR A 427 -1.06 3.56 -7.81
N ARG A 428 0.07 4.28 -7.60
CA ARG A 428 1.40 3.69 -7.58
C ARG A 428 1.67 2.87 -6.32
N ASN A 429 0.93 3.17 -5.25
CA ASN A 429 1.08 2.46 -3.97
C ASN A 429 -0.24 2.25 -3.24
N SER A 430 -0.30 1.19 -2.45
CA SER A 430 -1.42 0.89 -1.55
C SER A 430 -0.97 -0.02 -0.41
N TYR A 431 -1.91 -0.43 0.43
CA TYR A 431 -1.66 -1.33 1.55
C TYR A 431 -2.86 -2.27 1.78
N VAL A 432 -2.77 -3.12 2.83
CA VAL A 432 -3.84 -4.03 3.26
C VAL A 432 -5.19 -3.31 3.30
N GLY A 433 -6.20 -3.86 2.65
CA GLY A 433 -7.54 -3.27 2.60
C GLY A 433 -7.75 -2.20 1.52
N GLY A 434 -6.73 -1.88 0.71
CA GLY A 434 -6.83 -0.89 -0.37
C GLY A 434 -7.90 -1.21 -1.42
N GLN A 435 -8.20 -2.49 -1.64
CA GLN A 435 -9.25 -2.93 -2.58
C GLN A 435 -10.63 -2.32 -2.28
N ARG A 436 -10.90 -1.89 -1.05
CA ARG A 436 -12.16 -1.21 -0.67
C ARG A 436 -12.33 0.16 -1.31
N TYR A 437 -11.23 0.79 -1.67
CA TYR A 437 -11.17 2.19 -2.09
C TYR A 437 -11.00 2.35 -3.61
N GLY A 438 -11.48 1.38 -4.39
CA GLY A 438 -11.44 1.42 -5.85
C GLY A 438 -10.04 1.41 -6.43
N VAL A 439 -9.08 0.87 -5.68
CA VAL A 439 -7.68 0.82 -6.06
C VAL A 439 -7.45 -0.22 -7.16
N ILE A 440 -6.75 0.23 -8.21
CA ILE A 440 -6.02 -0.58 -9.18
C ILE A 440 -4.57 -0.11 -9.12
N LEU A 441 -3.62 -0.98 -9.38
CA LEU A 441 -2.22 -0.62 -9.31
C LEU A 441 -1.54 -0.77 -10.67
N TRP A 442 -0.53 0.05 -10.91
CA TRP A 442 0.40 -0.15 -12.03
C TRP A 442 1.80 -0.46 -11.51
N SER A 443 2.66 -0.90 -12.42
CA SER A 443 3.99 -1.40 -12.10
C SER A 443 4.99 -0.33 -11.63
N GLY A 444 4.64 0.95 -11.66
CA GLY A 444 5.56 2.07 -11.44
C GLY A 444 6.31 2.46 -12.71
N ASP A 445 7.37 3.25 -12.59
CA ASP A 445 8.16 3.80 -13.69
C ASP A 445 9.14 2.76 -14.22
N ILE A 446 8.62 1.73 -14.86
CA ILE A 446 9.41 0.61 -15.40
C ILE A 446 10.11 0.97 -16.68
N TYR A 447 11.28 0.37 -16.90
CA TYR A 447 11.95 0.42 -18.20
C TYR A 447 11.35 -0.61 -19.17
N ALA A 448 10.96 -0.18 -20.37
CA ALA A 448 10.33 -1.02 -21.39
C ALA A 448 11.33 -1.99 -22.01
N SER A 449 11.45 -3.19 -21.45
CA SER A 449 12.30 -4.29 -21.95
C SER A 449 11.64 -5.66 -21.76
N TRP A 450 12.11 -6.65 -22.51
CA TRP A 450 11.65 -8.03 -22.32
C TRP A 450 11.99 -8.60 -20.93
N GLU A 451 13.11 -8.20 -20.36
CA GLU A 451 13.50 -8.58 -19.00
C GLU A 451 12.51 -8.00 -17.98
N THR A 452 12.16 -6.72 -18.13
CA THR A 452 11.15 -6.08 -17.27
C THR A 452 9.79 -6.76 -17.41
N LEU A 453 9.34 -7.06 -18.64
CA LEU A 453 8.07 -7.77 -18.85
C LEU A 453 8.04 -9.11 -18.12
N GLN A 454 9.14 -9.89 -18.19
CA GLN A 454 9.25 -11.17 -17.50
C GLN A 454 9.14 -11.01 -15.97
N LYS A 455 9.81 -10.01 -15.40
CA LYS A 455 9.76 -9.70 -13.97
C LYS A 455 8.37 -9.25 -13.54
N GLN A 456 7.71 -8.43 -14.37
CA GLN A 456 6.37 -7.91 -14.09
C GLN A 456 5.30 -9.00 -14.09
N ILE A 457 5.43 -10.06 -14.88
CA ILE A 457 4.52 -11.22 -14.81
C ILE A 457 4.54 -11.85 -13.41
N ALA A 458 5.73 -12.12 -12.86
CA ALA A 458 5.87 -12.69 -11.53
C ALA A 458 5.39 -11.71 -10.43
N ALA A 459 5.74 -10.43 -10.57
CA ALA A 459 5.35 -9.37 -9.65
C ALA A 459 3.83 -9.19 -9.59
N GLY A 460 3.16 -9.10 -10.75
CA GLY A 460 1.70 -8.95 -10.84
C GLY A 460 0.95 -10.16 -10.27
N LEU A 461 1.43 -11.38 -10.51
CA LEU A 461 0.84 -12.59 -9.94
C LEU A 461 0.96 -12.62 -8.42
N ASN A 462 2.12 -12.28 -7.85
CA ASN A 462 2.29 -12.16 -6.41
C ASN A 462 1.44 -11.04 -5.82
N PHE A 463 1.33 -9.92 -6.52
CA PHE A 463 0.49 -8.83 -6.09
C PHE A 463 -1.00 -9.23 -6.03
N CYS A 464 -1.52 -9.89 -7.06
CA CYS A 464 -2.88 -10.42 -7.05
C CYS A 464 -3.09 -11.47 -5.95
N ALA A 465 -2.09 -12.34 -5.70
CA ALA A 465 -2.10 -13.29 -4.59
C ALA A 465 -2.14 -12.59 -3.22
N SER A 466 -1.72 -11.32 -3.13
CA SER A 466 -1.84 -10.50 -1.92
C SER A 466 -3.23 -9.89 -1.72
N GLY A 467 -4.22 -10.24 -2.54
CA GLY A 467 -5.63 -9.90 -2.36
C GLY A 467 -6.07 -8.56 -2.95
N LEU A 468 -5.19 -7.85 -3.69
CA LEU A 468 -5.49 -6.59 -4.35
C LEU A 468 -5.52 -6.75 -5.88
N PRO A 469 -6.33 -5.96 -6.61
CA PRO A 469 -6.31 -5.95 -8.08
C PRO A 469 -5.08 -5.20 -8.63
N TYR A 470 -4.56 -5.73 -9.73
CA TYR A 470 -3.39 -5.19 -10.44
C TYR A 470 -3.80 -4.73 -11.81
#